data_ab22e0f417ca1c27e85f5d9fa9f0ab92
#
_entry.id   ab22e0f417ca1c27e85f5d9fa9f0ab92
#
_cell.length_a   1.000
_cell.length_b   1.000
_cell.length_c   1.000
_cell.angle_alpha   90.00
_cell.angle_beta   90.00
_cell.angle_gamma   90.00
#
_symmetry.space_group_name_H-M   'P 1'
#
loop_
_entity.id
_entity.type
_entity.pdbx_description
1 polymer ?
#
loop_
_entity_poly.entity_id
_entity_poly.type
_entity_poly.pdbx_seq_one_letter_code
_entity_poly.pdbx_strand_id
1 'polypeptide(L)'
;MNGMSNKAKVVYAALKEMGATTKDTKVTSYAILDYIVEEAETLEENELIKDIPEQEYMDITLDINIKSINTIVTALAKKDLVIKTEPSTITVDGTSRSLRQYYLK
;
A
#
# COMPACT_ATOMS: atom_id res chain seq x y z
N MET A 1 3.80 -15.06 -1.80
CA MET A 1 2.34 -15.15 -1.74
C MET A 1 1.80 -15.41 -3.12
N ASN A 2 1.19 -16.56 -3.29
CA ASN A 2 0.67 -16.97 -4.58
C ASN A 2 -0.55 -16.15 -4.98
N GLY A 3 -0.63 -15.83 -6.26
CA GLY A 3 -1.76 -15.09 -6.81
C GLY A 3 -1.71 -13.57 -6.62
N MET A 4 -0.62 -13.04 -6.07
CA MET A 4 -0.47 -11.60 -5.91
C MET A 4 0.42 -11.07 -7.03
N SER A 5 -0.05 -10.03 -7.74
CA SER A 5 0.76 -9.37 -8.77
C SER A 5 1.97 -8.70 -8.14
N ASN A 6 2.99 -8.38 -8.94
CA ASN A 6 4.16 -7.68 -8.41
C ASN A 6 3.79 -6.31 -7.85
N LYS A 7 2.88 -5.60 -8.51
CA LYS A 7 2.39 -4.31 -8.00
C LYS A 7 1.69 -4.47 -6.64
N ALA A 8 0.89 -5.51 -6.48
CA ALA A 8 0.21 -5.80 -5.21
C ALA A 8 1.23 -6.17 -4.12
N LYS A 9 2.30 -6.88 -4.47
CA LYS A 9 3.37 -7.19 -3.52
C LYS A 9 4.02 -5.93 -2.98
N VAL A 10 4.23 -4.93 -3.83
CA VAL A 10 4.81 -3.65 -3.41
C VAL A 10 3.90 -2.97 -2.39
N VAL A 11 2.60 -2.90 -2.66
CA VAL A 11 1.63 -2.29 -1.75
C VAL A 11 1.55 -3.07 -0.43
N TYR A 12 1.49 -4.38 -0.50
CA TYR A 12 1.43 -5.23 0.70
C TYR A 12 2.68 -5.06 1.55
N ALA A 13 3.86 -5.08 0.92
CA ALA A 13 5.13 -4.87 1.62
C ALA A 13 5.18 -3.49 2.27
N ALA A 14 4.67 -2.46 1.58
CA ALA A 14 4.61 -1.10 2.15
C ALA A 14 3.76 -1.08 3.42
N LEU A 15 2.58 -1.68 3.39
CA LEU A 15 1.72 -1.75 4.58
C LEU A 15 2.44 -2.43 5.75
N LYS A 16 3.15 -3.51 5.47
CA LYS A 16 3.90 -4.24 6.50
C LYS A 16 5.04 -3.40 7.07
N GLU A 17 5.82 -2.76 6.20
CA GLU A 17 6.95 -1.92 6.62
C GLU A 17 6.49 -0.67 7.38
N MET A 18 5.32 -0.12 7.03
CA MET A 18 4.72 1.01 7.73
C MET A 18 4.18 0.64 9.11
N GLY A 19 4.10 -0.65 9.42
CA GLY A 19 3.49 -1.10 10.66
C GLY A 19 1.97 -0.99 10.68
N ALA A 20 1.33 -0.93 9.51
CA ALA A 20 -0.12 -0.86 9.40
C ALA A 20 -0.72 -2.25 9.59
N THR A 21 -0.62 -2.77 10.82
CA THR A 21 -0.96 -4.15 11.14
C THR A 21 -2.09 -4.28 12.15
N THR A 22 -2.59 -3.16 12.68
CA THR A 22 -3.71 -3.15 13.62
C THR A 22 -4.67 -2.02 13.28
N LYS A 23 -5.84 -2.06 13.90
CA LYS A 23 -6.84 -1.01 13.76
C LYS A 23 -6.30 0.37 14.15
N ASP A 24 -5.39 0.42 15.12
CA ASP A 24 -4.83 1.67 15.60
C ASP A 24 -3.72 2.22 14.71
N THR A 25 -3.17 1.39 13.81
CA THR A 25 -2.10 1.77 12.90
C THR A 25 -2.56 1.83 11.44
N LYS A 26 -3.86 1.83 11.20
CA LYS A 26 -4.42 1.92 9.86
C LYS A 26 -3.97 3.18 9.12
N VAL A 27 -3.85 3.09 7.81
CA VAL A 27 -3.31 4.17 6.98
C VAL A 27 -4.20 4.42 5.76
N THR A 28 -4.10 5.63 5.19
CA THR A 28 -4.79 5.99 3.96
C THR A 28 -3.98 5.55 2.74
N SER A 29 -4.63 5.54 1.56
CA SER A 29 -3.92 5.31 0.30
C SER A 29 -2.85 6.36 0.05
N TYR A 30 -3.08 7.60 0.48
CA TYR A 30 -2.10 8.69 0.35
C TYR A 30 -0.84 8.38 1.14
N ALA A 31 -0.98 7.91 2.38
CA ALA A 31 0.15 7.54 3.20
C ALA A 31 0.93 6.36 2.59
N ILE A 32 0.21 5.39 2.02
CA ILE A 32 0.84 4.25 1.34
C ILE A 32 1.67 4.74 0.15
N LEU A 33 1.10 5.62 -0.67
CA LEU A 33 1.80 6.17 -1.83
C LEU A 33 3.05 6.92 -1.41
N ASP A 34 2.94 7.80 -0.41
CA ASP A 34 4.08 8.56 0.09
C ASP A 34 5.19 7.63 0.57
N TYR A 35 4.83 6.57 1.28
CA TYR A 35 5.83 5.61 1.76
C TYR A 35 6.56 4.92 0.60
N ILE A 36 5.80 4.46 -0.41
CA ILE A 36 6.40 3.77 -1.56
C ILE A 36 7.38 4.70 -2.29
N VAL A 37 7.00 5.96 -2.50
CA VAL A 37 7.84 6.92 -3.20
C VAL A 37 9.07 7.29 -2.38
N GLU A 38 8.89 7.58 -1.10
CA GLU A 38 9.98 8.04 -0.22
C GLU A 38 10.92 6.94 0.21
N GLU A 39 10.41 5.72 0.39
CA GLU A 39 11.18 4.60 0.94
C GLU A 39 11.39 3.47 -0.08
N ALA A 40 11.39 3.81 -1.37
CA ALA A 40 11.50 2.81 -2.43
C ALA A 40 12.77 1.95 -2.28
N GLU A 41 13.91 2.54 -1.93
CA GLU A 41 15.16 1.82 -1.77
C GLU A 41 15.12 0.85 -0.58
N THR A 42 14.59 1.30 0.54
CA THR A 42 14.45 0.45 1.73
C THR A 42 13.46 -0.69 1.47
N LEU A 43 12.36 -0.36 0.81
CA LEU A 43 11.32 -1.32 0.50
C LEU A 43 11.81 -2.43 -0.43
N GLU A 44 12.76 -2.12 -1.31
CA GLU A 44 13.34 -3.09 -2.25
C GLU A 44 13.98 -4.28 -1.54
N GLU A 45 14.41 -4.12 -0.30
CA GLU A 45 15.04 -5.19 0.49
C GLU A 45 14.02 -6.11 1.15
N ASN A 46 12.73 -5.80 1.07
CA ASN A 46 11.69 -6.65 1.65
C ASN A 46 11.62 -7.99 0.93
N GLU A 47 11.38 -9.06 1.69
CA GLU A 47 11.35 -10.43 1.16
C GLU A 47 10.37 -10.60 -0.01
N LEU A 48 9.25 -9.90 0.02
CA LEU A 48 8.25 -9.98 -1.05
C LEU A 48 8.72 -9.30 -2.34
N ILE A 49 9.66 -8.35 -2.22
CA ILE A 49 10.13 -7.53 -3.33
C ILE A 49 11.37 -8.14 -3.99
N LYS A 50 12.18 -8.88 -3.25
CA LYS A 50 13.46 -9.40 -3.74
C LYS A 50 13.37 -10.20 -5.03
N ASP A 51 12.25 -10.87 -5.26
CA ASP A 51 12.04 -11.71 -6.44
C ASP A 51 11.54 -10.92 -7.65
N ILE A 52 11.22 -9.63 -7.46
CA ILE A 52 10.78 -8.77 -8.56
C ILE A 52 12.03 -8.26 -9.28
N PRO A 53 12.09 -8.42 -10.62
CA PRO A 53 13.22 -7.86 -11.38
C PRO A 53 13.38 -6.37 -11.10
N GLU A 54 14.62 -5.92 -10.94
CA GLU A 54 14.93 -4.54 -10.54
C GLU A 54 14.25 -3.50 -11.45
N GLN A 55 14.31 -3.71 -12.76
CA GLN A 55 13.70 -2.75 -13.70
C GLN A 55 12.19 -2.72 -13.53
N GLU A 56 11.56 -3.87 -13.34
CA GLU A 56 10.12 -3.93 -13.11
C GLU A 56 9.73 -3.21 -11.81
N TYR A 57 10.52 -3.41 -10.75
CA TYR A 57 10.29 -2.73 -9.48
C TYR A 57 10.40 -1.21 -9.64
N MET A 58 11.42 -0.74 -10.35
CA MET A 58 11.58 0.69 -10.62
C MET A 58 10.39 1.25 -11.39
N ASP A 59 9.93 0.54 -12.42
CA ASP A 59 8.78 0.95 -13.22
C ASP A 59 7.51 1.04 -12.35
N ILE A 60 7.31 0.06 -11.47
CA ILE A 60 6.17 0.06 -10.54
C ILE A 60 6.21 1.28 -9.63
N THR A 61 7.35 1.56 -9.01
CA THR A 61 7.46 2.66 -8.05
C THR A 61 7.35 4.04 -8.71
N LEU A 62 7.70 4.15 -9.99
CA LEU A 62 7.55 5.40 -10.74
C LEU A 62 6.13 5.64 -11.23
N ASP A 63 5.39 4.57 -11.58
CA ASP A 63 4.07 4.68 -12.18
C ASP A 63 2.92 4.61 -11.18
N ILE A 64 3.17 4.11 -9.97
CA ILE A 64 2.10 3.89 -9.00
C ILE A 64 1.45 5.22 -8.60
N ASN A 65 0.13 5.21 -8.46
CA ASN A 65 -0.64 6.39 -8.10
C ASN A 65 -1.80 6.01 -7.17
N ILE A 66 -2.54 7.01 -6.69
CA ILE A 66 -3.64 6.79 -5.74
C ILE A 66 -4.69 5.83 -6.30
N LYS A 67 -5.04 5.97 -7.56
CA LYS A 67 -6.02 5.09 -8.20
C LYS A 67 -5.55 3.64 -8.21
N SER A 68 -4.29 3.41 -8.55
CA SER A 68 -3.70 2.07 -8.54
C SER A 68 -3.73 1.48 -7.14
N ILE A 69 -3.34 2.25 -6.13
CA ILE A 69 -3.32 1.79 -4.75
C ILE A 69 -4.73 1.43 -4.28
N ASN A 70 -5.71 2.29 -4.55
CA ASN A 70 -7.09 2.01 -4.17
C ASN A 70 -7.61 0.71 -4.80
N THR A 71 -7.29 0.48 -6.06
CA THR A 71 -7.65 -0.75 -6.75
C THR A 71 -7.00 -1.97 -6.10
N ILE A 72 -5.72 -1.86 -5.79
CA ILE A 72 -4.94 -2.95 -5.19
C ILE A 72 -5.43 -3.28 -3.77
N VAL A 73 -5.59 -2.27 -2.90
CA VAL A 73 -6.02 -2.54 -1.51
C VAL A 73 -7.44 -3.09 -1.47
N THR A 74 -8.30 -2.66 -2.40
CA THR A 74 -9.64 -3.21 -2.51
C THR A 74 -9.59 -4.69 -2.92
N ALA A 75 -8.73 -5.04 -3.87
CA ALA A 75 -8.54 -6.43 -4.29
C ALA A 75 -7.96 -7.27 -3.15
N LEU A 76 -6.99 -6.74 -2.41
CA LEU A 76 -6.41 -7.43 -1.26
C LEU A 76 -7.44 -7.63 -0.14
N ALA A 77 -8.34 -6.66 0.04
CA ALA A 77 -9.42 -6.80 1.02
C ALA A 77 -10.38 -7.93 0.63
N LYS A 78 -10.68 -8.07 -0.66
CA LYS A 78 -11.51 -9.16 -1.15
C LYS A 78 -10.87 -10.53 -0.92
N LYS A 79 -9.54 -10.58 -0.92
CA LYS A 79 -8.78 -11.82 -0.63
C LYS A 79 -8.56 -12.04 0.86
N ASP A 80 -9.11 -11.19 1.70
CA ASP A 80 -9.01 -11.28 3.16
C ASP A 80 -7.59 -11.08 3.68
N LEU A 81 -6.78 -10.33 2.96
CA LEU A 81 -5.40 -10.00 3.34
C LEU A 81 -5.27 -8.63 3.97
N VAL A 82 -6.22 -7.74 3.69
CA VAL A 82 -6.26 -6.36 4.17
C VAL A 82 -7.65 -6.07 4.71
N ILE A 83 -7.70 -5.29 5.78
CA ILE A 83 -8.96 -4.75 6.31
C ILE A 83 -9.15 -3.35 5.74
N LYS A 84 -10.31 -3.10 5.15
CA LYS A 84 -10.70 -1.81 4.61
C LYS A 84 -11.78 -1.22 5.50
N THR A 85 -11.52 -0.06 6.10
CA THR A 85 -12.46 0.56 7.02
C THR A 85 -13.57 1.31 6.32
N GLU A 86 -14.60 1.70 7.07
CA GLU A 86 -15.62 2.62 6.58
C GLU A 86 -14.98 4.01 6.39
N PRO A 87 -15.52 4.84 5.45
CA PRO A 87 -14.99 6.20 5.26
C PRO A 87 -15.10 7.04 6.52
N SER A 88 -14.08 7.84 6.78
CA SER A 88 -14.10 8.83 7.85
C SER A 88 -13.44 10.11 7.35
N THR A 89 -13.72 11.23 8.04
CA THR A 89 -13.14 12.51 7.64
C THR A 89 -11.69 12.58 8.10
N ILE A 90 -10.77 12.74 7.15
CA ILE A 90 -9.34 12.78 7.41
C ILE A 90 -8.77 13.98 6.68
N THR A 91 -7.83 14.68 7.31
CA THR A 91 -7.14 15.81 6.71
C THR A 91 -5.87 15.33 6.00
N VAL A 92 -5.79 15.63 4.70
CA VAL A 92 -4.61 15.31 3.87
C VAL A 92 -4.17 16.62 3.21
N ASP A 93 -2.94 17.04 3.46
CA ASP A 93 -2.38 18.29 2.92
C ASP A 93 -3.27 19.50 3.19
N GLY A 94 -3.83 19.58 4.39
CA GLY A 94 -4.68 20.68 4.81
C GLY A 94 -6.11 20.62 4.29
N THR A 95 -6.46 19.60 3.52
CA THR A 95 -7.80 19.42 2.96
C THR A 95 -8.50 18.25 3.65
N SER A 96 -9.72 18.49 4.16
CA SER A 96 -10.53 17.42 4.75
C SER A 96 -11.20 16.61 3.68
N ARG A 97 -11.07 15.30 3.75
CA ARG A 97 -11.63 14.34 2.79
C ARG A 97 -12.29 13.19 3.51
N SER A 98 -13.31 12.59 2.87
CA SER A 98 -13.88 11.35 3.35
C SER A 98 -13.06 10.20 2.75
N LEU A 99 -12.28 9.53 3.60
CA LEU A 99 -11.33 8.50 3.17
C LEU A 99 -11.49 7.21 3.97
N ARG A 100 -11.23 6.10 3.31
CA ARG A 100 -11.09 4.81 3.97
C ARG A 100 -9.64 4.65 4.41
N GLN A 101 -9.43 3.79 5.40
CA GLN A 101 -8.11 3.43 5.86
C GLN A 101 -7.93 1.93 5.77
N TYR A 102 -6.68 1.49 5.80
CA TYR A 102 -6.33 0.10 5.52
C TYR A 102 -5.28 -0.39 6.51
N TYR A 103 -5.36 -1.66 6.86
CA TYR A 103 -4.32 -2.33 7.64
C TYR A 103 -4.33 -3.82 7.31
N LEU A 104 -3.21 -4.48 7.55
CA LEU A 104 -3.08 -5.92 7.29
C LEU A 104 -3.90 -6.72 8.29
N LYS A 105 -4.55 -7.74 7.79
CA LYS A 105 -5.34 -8.63 8.64
C LYS A 105 -4.46 -9.55 9.48
#